data_d9641ac0be39c4c27f1ad9e349fe19cd
#
_entry.id   d9641ac0be39c4c27f1ad9e349fe19cd
#
_cell.length_a   1.000
_cell.length_b   1.000
_cell.length_c   1.000
_cell.angle_alpha   90.00
_cell.angle_beta   90.00
_cell.angle_gamma   90.00
#
_symmetry.space_group_name_H-M   'P 1'
#
loop_
_entity.id
_entity.type
_entity.pdbx_description
1 polymer ?
#
loop_
_entity_poly.entity_id
_entity_poly.type
_entity_poly.pdbx_seq_one_letter_code
_entity_poly.pdbx_strand_id
1 'polypeptide(L)'
;MTMTTESQPIPFDPNAEEPSFIRRRPVRIIIYTGLVLFLLMAVVWPMMVQLGDPNFETHIAQHRVMVGMSKEQVLQSWGGPQTINTTFTKDGIRQEEWIFEDWESSAVVRHRYLYFEEGILVGGWYEGTRERHFRDLPAEKPHPRIQP
;
A
#
# COMPACT_ATOMS: atom_id res chain seq x y z
N MET A 1 -48.73 -50.64 -55.01
CA MET A 1 -49.14 -50.30 -53.62
C MET A 1 -48.01 -49.55 -52.94
N THR A 2 -48.09 -48.25 -52.98
CA THR A 2 -47.15 -47.37 -52.36
C THR A 2 -47.75 -46.88 -51.03
N MET A 3 -47.18 -47.31 -49.89
CA MET A 3 -47.55 -46.81 -48.58
C MET A 3 -46.79 -45.49 -48.33
N THR A 4 -47.53 -44.39 -48.34
CA THR A 4 -47.08 -43.10 -47.97
C THR A 4 -47.13 -43.05 -46.43
N THR A 5 -45.99 -43.04 -45.76
CA THR A 5 -45.89 -42.83 -44.32
C THR A 5 -46.05 -41.33 -44.04
N GLU A 6 -47.23 -40.95 -43.59
CA GLU A 6 -47.57 -39.62 -43.13
C GLU A 6 -46.89 -39.36 -41.79
N SER A 7 -45.83 -38.50 -41.79
CA SER A 7 -45.17 -38.05 -40.55
C SER A 7 -46.09 -37.07 -39.83
N GLN A 8 -46.64 -37.47 -38.69
CA GLN A 8 -47.38 -36.58 -37.80
C GLN A 8 -46.48 -35.47 -37.28
N PRO A 9 -46.91 -34.20 -37.25
CA PRO A 9 -46.21 -33.13 -36.66
C PRO A 9 -46.13 -33.32 -35.13
N ILE A 10 -44.92 -33.16 -34.54
CA ILE A 10 -44.71 -33.22 -33.11
C ILE A 10 -45.50 -32.05 -32.46
N PRO A 11 -46.40 -32.33 -31.49
CA PRO A 11 -47.10 -31.24 -30.81
C PRO A 11 -46.14 -30.31 -30.11
N PHE A 12 -46.28 -29.01 -30.38
CA PHE A 12 -45.56 -27.95 -29.66
C PHE A 12 -46.08 -27.89 -28.22
N ASP A 13 -45.28 -28.31 -27.26
CA ASP A 13 -45.56 -28.16 -25.82
C ASP A 13 -45.09 -26.79 -25.35
N PRO A 14 -46.00 -25.84 -25.06
CA PRO A 14 -45.66 -24.50 -24.62
C PRO A 14 -45.08 -24.48 -23.19
N ASN A 15 -45.09 -25.61 -22.48
CA ASN A 15 -44.56 -25.76 -21.12
C ASN A 15 -43.26 -26.58 -21.07
N ALA A 16 -42.64 -26.84 -22.21
CA ALA A 16 -41.30 -27.41 -22.21
C ALA A 16 -40.35 -26.41 -21.55
N GLU A 17 -40.12 -26.54 -20.23
CA GLU A 17 -39.15 -25.77 -19.48
C GLU A 17 -37.76 -26.02 -20.10
N GLU A 18 -37.23 -24.98 -20.73
CA GLU A 18 -35.84 -25.00 -21.19
C GLU A 18 -34.94 -25.33 -20.01
N PRO A 19 -34.07 -26.33 -20.10
CA PRO A 19 -33.18 -26.68 -19.01
C PRO A 19 -32.22 -25.50 -18.73
N SER A 20 -32.56 -24.72 -17.71
CA SER A 20 -31.73 -23.58 -17.34
C SER A 20 -30.31 -24.09 -17.03
N PHE A 21 -29.32 -23.66 -17.82
CA PHE A 21 -27.92 -24.03 -17.69
C PHE A 21 -27.39 -23.79 -16.26
N ILE A 22 -27.98 -22.83 -15.54
CA ILE A 22 -27.63 -22.45 -14.17
C ILE A 22 -27.96 -23.56 -13.14
N ARG A 23 -28.85 -24.50 -13.46
CA ARG A 23 -29.27 -25.57 -12.53
C ARG A 23 -28.32 -26.76 -12.47
N ARG A 24 -27.34 -26.85 -13.37
CA ARG A 24 -26.36 -27.95 -13.38
C ARG A 24 -25.34 -27.70 -12.24
N ARG A 25 -25.18 -28.69 -11.36
CA ARG A 25 -24.23 -28.62 -10.21
C ARG A 25 -22.82 -28.13 -10.58
N PRO A 26 -22.19 -28.56 -11.69
CA PRO A 26 -20.85 -28.08 -12.06
C PRO A 26 -20.82 -26.58 -12.42
N VAL A 27 -21.89 -26.05 -13.06
CA VAL A 27 -21.95 -24.62 -13.42
C VAL A 27 -22.00 -23.72 -12.18
N ARG A 28 -22.73 -24.12 -11.15
CA ARG A 28 -22.77 -23.38 -9.88
C ARG A 28 -21.41 -23.37 -9.21
N ILE A 29 -20.68 -24.48 -9.19
CA ILE A 29 -19.35 -24.57 -8.61
C ILE A 29 -18.41 -23.61 -9.35
N ILE A 30 -18.43 -23.58 -10.67
CA ILE A 30 -17.60 -22.68 -11.48
C ILE A 30 -17.94 -21.20 -11.18
N ILE A 31 -19.24 -20.86 -11.09
CA ILE A 31 -19.69 -19.49 -10.78
C ILE A 31 -19.22 -19.08 -9.39
N TYR A 32 -19.40 -19.92 -8.37
CA TYR A 32 -18.98 -19.59 -7.00
C TYR A 32 -17.44 -19.50 -6.88
N THR A 33 -16.70 -20.41 -7.53
CA THR A 33 -15.25 -20.35 -7.55
C THR A 33 -14.75 -19.09 -8.25
N GLY A 34 -15.35 -18.71 -9.38
CA GLY A 34 -15.06 -17.47 -10.09
C GLY A 34 -15.36 -16.23 -9.26
N LEU A 35 -16.49 -16.22 -8.54
CA LEU A 35 -16.87 -15.11 -7.66
C LEU A 35 -15.90 -14.96 -6.49
N VAL A 36 -15.51 -16.06 -5.85
CA VAL A 36 -14.54 -16.06 -4.74
C VAL A 36 -13.17 -15.58 -5.23
N LEU A 37 -12.72 -16.06 -6.38
CA LEU A 37 -11.45 -15.63 -6.97
C LEU A 37 -11.47 -14.14 -7.34
N PHE A 38 -12.58 -13.65 -7.89
CA PHE A 38 -12.78 -12.24 -8.22
C PHE A 38 -12.78 -11.36 -6.95
N LEU A 39 -13.48 -11.79 -5.89
CA LEU A 39 -13.48 -11.09 -4.59
C LEU A 39 -12.08 -11.07 -3.97
N LEU A 40 -11.35 -12.18 -3.98
CA LEU A 40 -9.98 -12.25 -3.53
C LEU A 40 -9.09 -11.28 -4.31
N MET A 41 -9.22 -11.26 -5.62
CA MET A 41 -8.43 -10.37 -6.48
C MET A 41 -8.80 -8.90 -6.25
N ALA A 42 -10.09 -8.58 -6.05
CA ALA A 42 -10.55 -7.21 -5.77
C ALA A 42 -10.08 -6.67 -4.42
N VAL A 43 -9.84 -7.53 -3.42
CA VAL A 43 -9.32 -7.13 -2.10
C VAL A 43 -7.79 -7.13 -2.08
N VAL A 44 -7.16 -8.17 -2.66
CA VAL A 44 -5.69 -8.32 -2.62
C VAL A 44 -5.00 -7.35 -3.58
N TRP A 45 -5.60 -7.06 -4.73
CA TRP A 45 -5.03 -6.17 -5.73
C TRP A 45 -4.76 -4.73 -5.21
N PRO A 46 -5.74 -4.02 -4.63
CA PRO A 46 -5.49 -2.69 -4.08
C PRO A 46 -4.52 -2.73 -2.88
N MET A 47 -4.53 -3.81 -2.11
CA MET A 47 -3.58 -3.98 -1.01
C MET A 47 -2.15 -4.21 -1.53
N MET A 48 -1.98 -4.97 -2.61
CA MET A 48 -0.70 -5.14 -3.29
C MET A 48 -0.22 -3.85 -3.97
N VAL A 49 -1.12 -3.07 -4.55
CA VAL A 49 -0.77 -1.76 -5.16
C VAL A 49 -0.36 -0.74 -4.09
N GLN A 50 -0.98 -0.75 -2.91
CA GLN A 50 -0.57 0.11 -1.79
C GLN A 50 0.76 -0.33 -1.14
N LEU A 51 1.06 -1.63 -1.14
CA LEU A 51 2.36 -2.17 -0.74
C LEU A 51 3.42 -2.06 -1.85
N GLY A 52 3.02 -1.72 -3.06
CA GLY A 52 3.78 -1.85 -4.29
C GLY A 52 4.18 -0.53 -4.95
N ASP A 53 4.40 0.56 -4.22
CA ASP A 53 5.30 1.61 -4.68
C ASP A 53 6.72 1.31 -4.15
N PRO A 54 7.46 0.37 -4.77
CA PRO A 54 8.76 -0.06 -4.27
C PRO A 54 9.79 1.07 -4.30
N ASN A 55 9.51 2.15 -5.01
CA ASN A 55 10.38 3.30 -5.17
C ASN A 55 9.95 4.50 -4.35
N PHE A 56 8.77 4.45 -3.69
CA PHE A 56 8.21 5.57 -2.94
C PHE A 56 8.12 6.90 -3.72
N GLU A 57 8.06 6.85 -5.06
CA GLU A 57 8.14 8.03 -5.93
C GLU A 57 7.07 9.07 -5.62
N THR A 58 5.84 8.62 -5.37
CA THR A 58 4.73 9.50 -5.01
C THR A 58 4.99 10.23 -3.69
N HIS A 59 5.54 9.53 -2.69
CA HIS A 59 5.84 10.11 -1.38
C HIS A 59 7.01 11.09 -1.48
N ILE A 60 8.05 10.75 -2.25
CA ILE A 60 9.20 11.64 -2.50
C ILE A 60 8.74 12.93 -3.17
N ALA A 61 7.89 12.84 -4.21
CA ALA A 61 7.33 14.01 -4.90
C ALA A 61 6.49 14.90 -3.99
N GLN A 62 5.82 14.33 -2.99
CA GLN A 62 5.05 15.05 -1.98
C GLN A 62 5.90 15.49 -0.77
N HIS A 63 7.22 15.30 -0.81
CA HIS A 63 8.12 15.58 0.31
C HIS A 63 7.73 14.86 1.62
N ARG A 64 7.25 13.63 1.51
CA ARG A 64 6.85 12.78 2.64
C ARG A 64 7.83 11.63 2.81
N VAL A 65 8.06 11.24 4.05
CA VAL A 65 8.89 10.07 4.39
C VAL A 65 8.02 8.95 4.94
N MET A 66 8.41 7.72 4.62
CA MET A 66 7.69 6.51 5.02
C MET A 66 8.68 5.45 5.53
N VAL A 67 8.23 4.63 6.48
CA VAL A 67 9.01 3.46 6.92
C VAL A 67 9.31 2.56 5.73
N GLY A 68 10.54 2.07 5.63
CA GLY A 68 11.03 1.27 4.53
C GLY A 68 11.78 2.05 3.44
N MET A 69 11.78 3.39 3.49
CA MET A 69 12.59 4.21 2.59
C MET A 69 14.08 4.04 2.86
N SER A 70 14.89 4.06 1.80
CA SER A 70 16.35 4.15 1.91
C SER A 70 16.79 5.58 2.29
N LYS A 71 18.04 5.74 2.73
CA LYS A 71 18.63 7.06 3.00
C LYS A 71 18.56 7.99 1.80
N GLU A 72 18.84 7.47 0.61
CA GLU A 72 18.82 8.23 -0.64
C GLU A 72 17.41 8.76 -0.93
N GLN A 73 16.38 7.95 -0.70
CA GLN A 73 14.99 8.34 -0.88
C GLN A 73 14.57 9.42 0.14
N VAL A 74 15.00 9.29 1.39
CA VAL A 74 14.77 10.33 2.41
C VAL A 74 15.50 11.63 2.05
N LEU A 75 16.76 11.56 1.58
CA LEU A 75 17.49 12.73 1.09
C LEU A 75 16.79 13.42 -0.08
N GLN A 76 16.24 12.67 -1.01
CA GLN A 76 15.46 13.20 -2.13
C GLN A 76 14.18 13.88 -1.65
N SER A 77 13.53 13.33 -0.63
CA SER A 77 12.27 13.85 -0.10
C SER A 77 12.47 15.10 0.77
N TRP A 78 13.32 15.01 1.79
CA TRP A 78 13.50 16.07 2.80
C TRP A 78 14.79 16.89 2.64
N GLY A 79 15.79 16.34 1.97
CA GLY A 79 17.14 16.88 1.94
C GLY A 79 18.01 16.32 3.04
N GLY A 80 19.17 16.94 3.26
CA GLY A 80 20.13 16.49 4.28
C GLY A 80 19.70 16.87 5.69
N PRO A 81 19.94 15.99 6.69
CA PRO A 81 19.76 16.34 8.10
C PRO A 81 20.84 17.30 8.58
N GLN A 82 20.57 18.03 9.66
CA GLN A 82 21.56 18.88 10.32
C GLN A 82 22.57 18.07 11.14
N THR A 83 22.13 16.96 11.70
CA THR A 83 22.98 16.10 12.53
C THR A 83 22.69 14.63 12.24
N ILE A 84 23.73 13.81 12.22
CA ILE A 84 23.66 12.36 12.09
C ILE A 84 24.43 11.74 13.28
N ASN A 85 23.74 10.97 14.08
CA ASN A 85 24.32 10.17 15.15
C ASN A 85 24.35 8.70 14.68
N THR A 86 25.52 8.06 14.74
CA THR A 86 25.67 6.65 14.37
C THR A 86 26.02 5.84 15.60
N THR A 87 25.29 4.75 15.80
CA THR A 87 25.52 3.79 16.87
C THR A 87 25.49 2.37 16.32
N PHE A 88 25.99 1.43 17.10
CA PHE A 88 25.91 0.01 16.77
C PHE A 88 25.23 -0.73 17.93
N THR A 89 24.31 -1.62 17.59
CA THR A 89 23.72 -2.52 18.59
C THR A 89 24.73 -3.54 19.08
N LYS A 90 24.39 -4.27 20.15
CA LYS A 90 25.22 -5.38 20.65
C LYS A 90 25.46 -6.47 19.60
N ASP A 91 24.52 -6.62 18.68
CA ASP A 91 24.56 -7.59 17.58
C ASP A 91 25.29 -7.06 16.33
N GLY A 92 25.88 -5.87 16.42
CA GLY A 92 26.66 -5.25 15.33
C GLY A 92 25.80 -4.55 14.26
N ILE A 93 24.47 -4.42 14.45
CA ILE A 93 23.60 -3.72 13.52
C ILE A 93 23.88 -2.22 13.60
N ARG A 94 24.12 -1.60 12.45
CA ARG A 94 24.34 -0.16 12.33
C ARG A 94 23.01 0.58 12.44
N GLN A 95 22.91 1.44 13.44
CA GLN A 95 21.79 2.34 13.65
C GLN A 95 22.24 3.79 13.45
N GLU A 96 21.41 4.56 12.76
CA GLU A 96 21.62 5.99 12.57
C GLU A 96 20.37 6.77 12.99
N GLU A 97 20.58 7.84 13.71
CA GLU A 97 19.58 8.84 14.06
C GLU A 97 19.88 10.10 13.26
N TRP A 98 18.97 10.48 12.42
CA TRP A 98 19.05 11.71 11.64
C TRP A 98 18.16 12.76 12.26
N ILE A 99 18.72 13.94 12.54
CA ILE A 99 18.06 15.04 13.22
C ILE A 99 17.87 16.18 12.23
N PHE A 100 16.62 16.58 12.05
CA PHE A 100 16.22 17.71 11.22
C PHE A 100 15.68 18.83 12.10
N GLU A 101 16.09 20.07 11.84
CA GLU A 101 15.51 21.26 12.45
C GLU A 101 14.23 21.65 11.73
N ASP A 102 13.17 21.88 12.49
CA ASP A 102 11.86 22.36 12.01
C ASP A 102 11.57 23.72 12.63
N TRP A 103 11.66 24.77 11.82
CA TRP A 103 11.54 26.15 12.27
C TRP A 103 10.09 26.63 12.21
N GLU A 104 9.40 26.67 13.36
CA GLU A 104 8.07 27.27 13.47
C GLU A 104 8.11 28.79 13.35
N SER A 105 9.19 29.43 13.82
CA SER A 105 9.44 30.85 13.73
C SER A 105 10.95 31.13 13.83
N SER A 106 11.37 32.37 13.64
CA SER A 106 12.78 32.75 13.79
C SER A 106 13.37 32.46 15.20
N ALA A 107 12.53 32.27 16.21
CA ALA A 107 12.93 32.04 17.58
C ALA A 107 12.58 30.63 18.11
N VAL A 108 11.77 29.87 17.38
CA VAL A 108 11.30 28.56 17.84
C VAL A 108 11.70 27.48 16.84
N VAL A 109 12.60 26.62 17.25
CA VAL A 109 13.01 25.43 16.50
C VAL A 109 12.58 24.18 17.26
N ARG A 110 12.06 23.23 16.55
CA ARG A 110 11.77 21.87 17.02
C ARG A 110 12.57 20.89 16.20
N HIS A 111 12.73 19.67 16.70
CA HIS A 111 13.50 18.66 16.01
C HIS A 111 12.59 17.52 15.56
N ARG A 112 12.89 17.00 14.36
CA ARG A 112 12.34 15.77 13.83
C ARG A 112 13.46 14.75 13.75
N TYR A 113 13.21 13.57 14.30
CA TYR A 113 14.16 12.48 14.39
C TYR A 113 13.72 11.37 13.44
N LEU A 114 14.64 10.87 12.64
CA LEU A 114 14.45 9.68 11.82
C LEU A 114 15.47 8.63 12.22
N TYR A 115 15.01 7.40 12.38
CA TYR A 115 15.85 6.28 12.80
C TYR A 115 16.02 5.28 11.67
N PHE A 116 17.27 4.98 11.36
CA PHE A 116 17.63 4.02 10.33
C PHE A 116 18.33 2.81 10.93
N GLU A 117 18.01 1.63 10.41
CA GLU A 117 18.74 0.39 10.65
C GLU A 117 19.24 -0.15 9.31
N GLU A 118 20.54 -0.45 9.22
CA GLU A 118 21.19 -0.92 7.97
C GLU A 118 20.84 -0.06 6.73
N GLY A 119 20.60 1.24 6.95
CA GLY A 119 20.30 2.19 5.88
C GLY A 119 18.84 2.29 5.47
N ILE A 120 17.94 1.58 6.15
CA ILE A 120 16.49 1.61 5.92
C ILE A 120 15.81 2.34 7.07
N LEU A 121 14.87 3.23 6.74
CA LEU A 121 14.09 3.98 7.71
C LEU A 121 13.13 3.06 8.46
N VAL A 122 13.29 2.95 9.77
CA VAL A 122 12.49 2.08 10.63
C VAL A 122 11.49 2.84 11.51
N GLY A 123 11.70 4.14 11.68
CA GLY A 123 10.80 4.95 12.49
C GLY A 123 11.26 6.40 12.60
N GLY A 124 10.53 7.18 13.37
CA GLY A 124 10.86 8.57 13.63
C GLY A 124 10.07 9.14 14.81
N TRP A 125 10.39 10.38 15.17
CA TRP A 125 9.73 11.11 16.22
C TRP A 125 9.80 12.62 15.98
N TYR A 126 8.76 13.34 16.43
CA TYR A 126 8.68 14.79 16.38
C TYR A 126 8.58 15.39 17.78
N GLU A 127 9.41 16.35 18.10
CA GLU A 127 9.50 16.98 19.42
C GLU A 127 8.22 17.70 19.85
N GLY A 128 7.34 18.04 18.91
CA GLY A 128 6.02 18.63 19.17
C GLY A 128 4.94 17.64 19.62
N THR A 129 5.20 16.34 19.57
CA THR A 129 4.23 15.31 20.00
C THR A 129 4.43 14.95 21.47
N ARG A 130 3.31 14.82 22.22
CA ARG A 130 3.36 14.53 23.68
C ARG A 130 3.91 13.16 24.04
N GLU A 131 3.81 12.22 23.11
CA GLU A 131 4.20 10.82 23.32
C GLU A 131 5.24 10.41 22.27
N ARG A 132 6.30 9.76 22.72
CA ARG A 132 7.39 9.28 21.89
C ARG A 132 7.01 7.93 21.29
N HIS A 133 6.20 7.94 20.23
CA HIS A 133 5.89 6.73 19.50
C HIS A 133 6.85 6.55 18.31
N PHE A 134 7.68 5.51 18.38
CA PHE A 134 8.63 5.14 17.31
C PHE A 134 7.98 4.90 15.94
N ARG A 135 6.65 4.71 15.91
CA ARG A 135 5.88 4.43 14.69
C ARG A 135 5.22 5.65 14.07
N ASP A 136 5.14 6.75 14.81
CA ASP A 136 4.53 7.98 14.31
C ASP A 136 5.59 8.81 13.60
N LEU A 137 5.90 8.40 12.38
CA LEU A 137 6.76 9.17 11.51
C LEU A 137 6.17 10.56 11.28
N PRO A 138 6.94 11.63 11.56
CA PRO A 138 6.58 12.96 11.09
C PRO A 138 6.70 12.97 9.56
N ALA A 139 5.63 12.58 8.87
CA ALA A 139 5.66 12.38 7.42
C ALA A 139 5.88 13.67 6.63
N GLU A 140 5.65 14.81 7.26
CA GLU A 140 5.74 16.13 6.63
C GLU A 140 7.16 16.70 6.69
N LYS A 141 7.59 17.33 5.60
CA LYS A 141 8.93 17.95 5.50
C LYS A 141 9.10 19.05 6.55
N PRO A 142 10.25 19.12 7.24
CA PRO A 142 10.55 20.19 8.17
C PRO A 142 10.63 21.55 7.46
N HIS A 143 10.18 22.59 8.13
CA HIS A 143 10.27 23.95 7.63
C HIS A 143 11.71 24.45 7.69
N PRO A 144 12.21 25.06 6.61
CA PRO A 144 13.56 25.59 6.58
C PRO A 144 13.70 26.77 7.56
N ARG A 145 14.93 27.07 7.94
CA ARG A 145 15.24 28.22 8.81
C ARG A 145 14.72 29.52 8.17
N ILE A 146 13.85 30.21 8.87
CA ILE A 146 13.36 31.52 8.46
C ILE A 146 14.50 32.50 8.65
N GLN A 147 15.06 32.99 7.54
CA GLN A 147 16.03 34.09 7.58
C GLN A 147 15.27 35.38 7.89
N PRO A 148 15.79 36.22 8.80
CA PRO A 148 15.19 37.52 9.13
C PRO A 148 15.22 38.49 7.95
#